data_6c37da8add84cdf4a59f2a29fcbbbb9f
#
_entry.id   6c37da8add84cdf4a59f2a29fcbbbb9f
#
_cell.length_a   1.000
_cell.length_b   1.000
_cell.length_c   1.000
_cell.angle_alpha   90.00
_cell.angle_beta   90.00
_cell.angle_gamma   90.00
#
_symmetry.space_group_name_H-M   'P 1'
#
loop_
_entity.id
_entity.type
_entity.pdbx_description
1 polymer ?
#
loop_
_entity_poly.entity_id
_entity_poly.type
_entity_poly.pdbx_seq_one_letter_code
_entity_poly.pdbx_strand_id
1 'polypeptide(L)'
;TFFYELVFGEETEFYQQLLNKDLIDETFGYQFVLEPSYSFSIITSATQQPDLFKQLIMDELRKYKGNLKDQEAFDLLKKQFIGEFISSLNSPEYIANQYAKLYFEGVSVFDMLDIVENITLESVNETSELFLNFDQLVDSRLEMENR
;
A
#
# COMPACT_ATOMS: atom_id res chain seq x y z
N THR A 1 -2.22 0.54 -3.94
CA THR A 1 -0.86 0.12 -3.61
C THR A 1 0.13 1.26 -3.71
N PHE A 2 0.24 2.00 -4.83
CA PHE A 2 1.14 3.16 -4.95
C PHE A 2 0.99 4.18 -3.82
N PHE A 3 -0.23 4.48 -3.40
CA PHE A 3 -0.48 5.40 -2.30
C PHE A 3 0.24 4.97 -1.01
N TYR A 4 0.06 3.71 -0.61
CA TYR A 4 0.67 3.22 0.63
C TYR A 4 2.19 3.12 0.56
N GLU A 5 2.76 2.76 -0.59
CA GLU A 5 4.22 2.77 -0.78
C GLU A 5 4.79 4.18 -0.66
N LEU A 6 4.11 5.19 -1.19
CA LEU A 6 4.54 6.58 -1.08
C LEU A 6 4.39 7.17 0.33
N VAL A 7 3.49 6.61 1.15
CA VAL A 7 3.24 7.10 2.51
C VAL A 7 4.01 6.30 3.56
N PHE A 8 4.08 4.98 3.40
CA PHE A 8 4.60 4.06 4.41
C PHE A 8 5.78 3.21 3.95
N GLY A 9 6.22 3.34 2.71
CA GLY A 9 7.36 2.58 2.18
C GLY A 9 8.62 2.80 3.00
N GLU A 10 9.51 1.80 3.01
CA GLU A 10 10.76 1.81 3.80
C GLU A 10 11.66 3.01 3.50
N GLU A 11 11.57 3.58 2.30
CA GLU A 11 12.33 4.75 1.86
C GLU A 11 11.78 6.08 2.43
N THR A 12 10.61 6.06 3.07
CA THR A 12 9.98 7.28 3.58
C THR A 12 10.57 7.71 4.91
N GLU A 13 10.63 9.03 5.13
CA GLU A 13 11.02 9.58 6.43
C GLU A 13 10.08 9.12 7.55
N PHE A 14 8.81 8.92 7.25
CA PHE A 14 7.82 8.47 8.22
C PHE A 14 8.11 7.05 8.71
N TYR A 15 8.43 6.12 7.81
CA TYR A 15 8.84 4.76 8.17
C TYR A 15 10.07 4.78 9.10
N GLN A 16 11.08 5.57 8.75
CA GLN A 16 12.29 5.71 9.57
C GLN A 16 11.99 6.33 10.94
N GLN A 17 11.06 7.27 11.03
CA GLN A 17 10.61 7.82 12.31
C GLN A 17 9.92 6.77 13.20
N LEU A 18 9.08 5.91 12.62
CA LEU A 18 8.41 4.84 13.35
C LEU A 18 9.42 3.81 13.88
N LEU A 19 10.40 3.42 13.08
CA LEU A 19 11.50 2.55 13.51
C LEU A 19 12.32 3.17 14.65
N ASN A 20 12.74 4.42 14.52
CA ASN A 20 13.55 5.13 15.51
C ASN A 20 12.82 5.31 16.86
N LYS A 21 11.50 5.25 16.84
CA LYS A 21 10.66 5.32 18.06
C LYS A 21 10.27 3.94 18.61
N ASP A 22 10.80 2.86 18.04
CA ASP A 22 10.42 1.49 18.36
C ASP A 22 8.90 1.24 18.30
N LEU A 23 8.22 1.92 17.38
CA LEU A 23 6.77 1.79 17.16
C LEU A 23 6.40 0.72 16.16
N ILE A 24 7.34 0.31 15.34
CA ILE A 24 7.19 -0.76 14.35
C ILE A 24 8.41 -1.68 14.39
N ASP A 25 8.22 -2.88 13.90
CA ASP A 25 9.25 -3.88 13.68
C ASP A 25 9.07 -4.54 12.29
N GLU A 26 9.70 -5.67 12.06
CA GLU A 26 9.59 -6.45 10.81
C GLU A 26 8.17 -6.94 10.50
N THR A 27 7.24 -6.85 11.46
CA THR A 27 5.82 -7.21 11.27
C THR A 27 4.97 -6.07 10.72
N PHE A 28 5.55 -4.87 10.60
CA PHE A 28 4.84 -3.75 10.00
C PHE A 28 4.46 -4.06 8.56
N GLY A 29 3.20 -3.89 8.25
CA GLY A 29 2.70 -4.15 6.91
C GLY A 29 1.41 -3.39 6.62
N TYR A 30 1.16 -3.21 5.35
CA TYR A 30 -0.05 -2.58 4.85
C TYR A 30 -0.54 -3.31 3.61
N GLN A 31 -1.85 -3.41 3.49
CA GLN A 31 -2.52 -4.06 2.37
C GLN A 31 -3.76 -3.28 1.98
N PHE A 32 -4.01 -3.18 0.69
CA PHE A 32 -5.26 -2.71 0.14
C PHE A 32 -5.93 -3.85 -0.63
N VAL A 33 -7.18 -4.11 -0.29
CA VAL A 33 -8.02 -5.10 -0.96
C VAL A 33 -9.14 -4.37 -1.68
N LEU A 34 -9.26 -4.62 -2.96
CA LEU A 34 -10.33 -4.09 -3.81
C LEU A 34 -11.03 -5.26 -4.51
N GLU A 35 -12.30 -5.41 -4.22
CA GLU A 35 -13.18 -6.40 -4.82
C GLU A 35 -14.41 -5.70 -5.43
N PRO A 36 -15.16 -6.31 -6.33
CA PRO A 36 -16.30 -5.65 -6.98
C PRO A 36 -17.36 -5.10 -6.04
N SER A 37 -17.50 -5.67 -4.84
CA SER A 37 -18.55 -5.33 -3.87
C SER A 37 -18.02 -4.68 -2.58
N TYR A 38 -16.71 -4.68 -2.34
CA TYR A 38 -16.11 -4.10 -1.14
C TYR A 38 -14.64 -3.72 -1.36
N SER A 39 -14.18 -2.80 -0.53
CA SER A 39 -12.75 -2.48 -0.44
C SER A 39 -12.39 -2.20 1.02
N PHE A 40 -11.19 -2.56 1.40
CA PHE A 40 -10.65 -2.21 2.72
C PHE A 40 -9.13 -2.13 2.70
N SER A 41 -8.59 -1.43 3.67
CA SER A 41 -7.17 -1.36 3.93
C SER A 41 -6.87 -1.93 5.29
N ILE A 42 -5.77 -2.65 5.41
CA ILE A 42 -5.24 -3.15 6.67
C ILE A 42 -3.85 -2.56 6.85
N ILE A 43 -3.58 -2.00 8.03
CA ILE A 43 -2.25 -1.58 8.47
C ILE A 43 -1.99 -2.27 9.80
N THR A 44 -0.90 -3.02 9.88
CA THR A 44 -0.57 -3.87 11.03
C THR A 44 0.85 -3.63 11.50
N SER A 45 1.08 -3.78 12.78
CA SER A 45 2.42 -3.88 13.38
C SER A 45 2.34 -4.48 14.78
N ALA A 46 3.39 -5.15 15.23
CA ALA A 46 3.60 -5.34 16.65
C ALA A 46 4.16 -4.05 17.25
N THR A 47 3.58 -3.59 18.36
CA THR A 47 4.00 -2.35 19.03
C THR A 47 3.72 -2.39 20.51
N GLN A 48 4.57 -1.75 21.30
CA GLN A 48 4.36 -1.56 22.74
C GLN A 48 3.47 -0.33 23.03
N GLN A 49 3.21 0.51 22.03
CA GLN A 49 2.48 1.77 22.17
C GLN A 49 1.37 1.86 21.11
N PRO A 50 0.31 1.04 21.19
CA PRO A 50 -0.70 0.93 20.14
C PRO A 50 -1.48 2.24 19.91
N ASP A 51 -1.71 3.05 20.95
CA ASP A 51 -2.41 4.32 20.81
C ASP A 51 -1.58 5.34 20.03
N LEU A 52 -0.29 5.44 20.34
CA LEU A 52 0.62 6.34 19.64
C LEU A 52 0.82 5.89 18.19
N PHE A 53 1.00 4.57 17.96
CA PHE A 53 1.08 4.01 16.62
C PHE A 53 -0.16 4.37 15.79
N LYS A 54 -1.35 4.10 16.32
CA LYS A 54 -2.61 4.44 15.65
C LYS A 54 -2.70 5.92 15.33
N GLN A 55 -2.39 6.79 16.29
CA GLN A 55 -2.44 8.24 16.10
C GLN A 55 -1.53 8.69 14.96
N LEU A 56 -0.27 8.26 14.96
CA LEU A 56 0.70 8.66 13.94
C LEU A 56 0.30 8.15 12.54
N ILE A 57 -0.16 6.91 12.44
CA ILE A 57 -0.67 6.35 11.17
C ILE A 57 -1.84 7.17 10.65
N MET A 58 -2.79 7.51 11.52
CA MET A 58 -3.97 8.29 11.12
C MET A 58 -3.62 9.71 10.70
N ASP A 59 -2.70 10.35 11.41
CA ASP A 59 -2.25 11.69 11.08
C ASP A 59 -1.53 11.73 9.73
N GLU A 60 -0.69 10.72 9.45
CA GLU A 60 0.01 10.61 8.17
C GLU A 60 -0.95 10.34 7.00
N LEU A 61 -1.94 9.45 7.19
CA LEU A 61 -2.98 9.21 6.20
C LEU A 61 -3.81 10.46 5.90
N ARG A 62 -4.19 11.23 6.92
CA ARG A 62 -4.93 12.49 6.75
C ARG A 62 -4.12 13.54 6.01
N LYS A 63 -2.82 13.62 6.29
CA LYS A 63 -1.88 14.55 5.64
C LYS A 63 -1.79 14.30 4.14
N TYR A 64 -1.75 13.03 3.73
CA TYR A 64 -1.51 12.65 2.35
C TYR A 64 -2.75 12.25 1.55
N LYS A 65 -3.91 12.07 2.18
CA LYS A 65 -5.16 11.78 1.48
C LYS A 65 -5.45 12.87 0.43
N GLY A 66 -5.47 12.49 -0.86
CA GLY A 66 -5.66 13.42 -1.98
C GLY A 66 -4.56 14.47 -2.14
N ASN A 67 -3.42 14.32 -1.47
CA ASN A 67 -2.42 15.39 -1.35
C ASN A 67 -0.96 14.91 -1.47
N LEU A 68 -0.72 13.84 -2.19
CA LEU A 68 0.62 13.44 -2.58
C LEU A 68 1.18 14.44 -3.60
N LYS A 69 2.41 14.93 -3.37
CA LYS A 69 3.01 15.99 -4.19
C LYS A 69 4.39 15.63 -4.75
N ASP A 70 4.99 14.54 -4.24
CA ASP A 70 6.34 14.14 -4.65
C ASP A 70 6.26 13.34 -5.96
N GLN A 71 6.36 14.05 -7.07
CA GLN A 71 6.36 13.46 -8.41
C GLN A 71 7.62 12.61 -8.66
N GLU A 72 8.75 13.01 -8.10
CA GLU A 72 10.02 12.27 -8.29
C GLU A 72 9.95 10.90 -7.60
N ALA A 73 9.49 10.86 -6.35
CA ALA A 73 9.27 9.60 -5.62
C ALA A 73 8.24 8.71 -6.33
N PHE A 74 7.16 9.29 -6.85
CA PHE A 74 6.17 8.54 -7.63
C PHE A 74 6.76 7.94 -8.91
N ASP A 75 7.53 8.72 -9.67
CA ASP A 75 8.14 8.26 -10.92
C ASP A 75 9.17 7.16 -10.66
N LEU A 76 9.93 7.26 -9.57
CA LEU A 76 10.90 6.25 -9.16
C LEU A 76 10.19 4.94 -8.79
N LEU A 77 9.16 5.02 -7.95
CA LEU A 77 8.35 3.86 -7.54
C LEU A 77 7.70 3.17 -8.75
N LYS A 78 7.18 3.95 -9.69
CA LYS A 78 6.59 3.45 -10.93
C LYS A 78 7.61 2.69 -11.78
N LYS A 79 8.81 3.23 -11.94
CA LYS A 79 9.91 2.56 -12.65
C LYS A 79 10.32 1.26 -11.97
N GLN A 80 10.42 1.26 -10.65
CA GLN A 80 10.73 0.07 -9.86
C GLN A 80 9.68 -1.01 -10.10
N PHE A 81 8.40 -0.67 -9.99
CA PHE A 81 7.29 -1.60 -10.21
C PHE A 81 7.31 -2.20 -11.61
N ILE A 82 7.55 -1.38 -12.66
CA ILE A 82 7.67 -1.85 -14.04
C ILE A 82 8.86 -2.81 -14.18
N GLY A 83 10.01 -2.49 -13.59
CA GLY A 83 11.20 -3.33 -13.61
C GLY A 83 10.98 -4.69 -12.95
N GLU A 84 10.36 -4.71 -11.78
CA GLU A 84 10.00 -5.95 -11.06
C GLU A 84 8.99 -6.79 -11.85
N PHE A 85 7.99 -6.14 -12.43
CA PHE A 85 7.01 -6.82 -13.28
C PHE A 85 7.65 -7.46 -14.51
N ILE A 86 8.48 -6.73 -15.23
CA ILE A 86 9.21 -7.28 -16.40
C ILE A 86 10.10 -8.45 -15.98
N SER A 87 10.81 -8.33 -14.86
CA SER A 87 11.65 -9.40 -14.31
C SER A 87 10.82 -10.65 -13.97
N SER A 88 9.63 -10.47 -13.41
CA SER A 88 8.74 -11.58 -13.07
C SER A 88 8.20 -12.35 -14.27
N LEU A 89 8.14 -11.73 -15.44
CA LEU A 89 7.76 -12.39 -16.69
C LEU A 89 8.78 -13.45 -17.18
N ASN A 90 9.96 -13.51 -16.58
CA ASN A 90 10.91 -14.60 -16.82
C ASN A 90 10.52 -15.91 -16.09
N SER A 91 9.52 -15.87 -15.21
CA SER A 91 9.01 -17.06 -14.51
C SER A 91 7.74 -17.57 -15.19
N PRO A 92 7.75 -18.77 -15.82
CA PRO A 92 6.56 -19.38 -16.40
C PRO A 92 5.46 -19.63 -15.35
N GLU A 93 5.85 -19.96 -14.14
CA GLU A 93 4.94 -20.17 -13.01
C GLU A 93 4.21 -18.88 -12.62
N TYR A 94 4.93 -17.77 -12.56
CA TYR A 94 4.34 -16.46 -12.32
C TYR A 94 3.33 -16.11 -13.41
N ILE A 95 3.70 -16.28 -14.69
CA ILE A 95 2.80 -15.98 -15.81
C ILE A 95 1.53 -16.83 -15.71
N ALA A 96 1.66 -18.14 -15.45
CA ALA A 96 0.51 -19.04 -15.36
C ALA A 96 -0.44 -18.64 -14.21
N ASN A 97 0.11 -18.29 -13.04
CA ASN A 97 -0.68 -17.86 -11.89
C ASN A 97 -1.39 -16.52 -12.13
N GLN A 98 -0.68 -15.56 -12.71
CA GLN A 98 -1.27 -14.25 -13.02
C GLN A 98 -2.29 -14.35 -14.16
N TYR A 99 -2.01 -15.15 -15.18
CA TYR A 99 -2.95 -15.38 -16.26
C TYR A 99 -4.27 -15.97 -15.74
N ALA A 100 -4.21 -16.99 -14.88
CA ALA A 100 -5.39 -17.60 -14.28
C ALA A 100 -6.21 -16.57 -13.46
N LYS A 101 -5.54 -15.73 -12.69
CA LYS A 101 -6.18 -14.69 -11.88
C LYS A 101 -6.85 -13.61 -12.76
N LEU A 102 -6.09 -13.04 -13.68
CA LEU A 102 -6.54 -11.92 -14.51
C LEU A 102 -7.54 -12.32 -15.60
N TYR A 103 -7.50 -13.61 -16.03
CA TYR A 103 -8.43 -14.12 -17.03
C TYR A 103 -9.90 -13.94 -16.62
N PHE A 104 -10.21 -14.17 -15.35
CA PHE A 104 -11.57 -13.98 -14.82
C PHE A 104 -11.96 -12.50 -14.68
N GLU A 105 -10.97 -11.61 -14.64
CA GLU A 105 -11.17 -10.16 -14.60
C GLU A 105 -11.20 -9.53 -16.00
N GLY A 106 -10.96 -10.34 -17.05
CA GLY A 106 -10.98 -9.85 -18.44
C GLY A 106 -9.76 -9.00 -18.81
N VAL A 107 -8.67 -9.09 -18.02
CA VAL A 107 -7.43 -8.33 -18.23
C VAL A 107 -6.31 -9.29 -18.61
N SER A 108 -5.49 -8.92 -19.60
CA SER A 108 -4.28 -9.67 -19.95
C SER A 108 -3.13 -9.30 -19.01
N VAL A 109 -2.26 -10.29 -18.71
CA VAL A 109 -0.99 -10.01 -18.01
C VAL A 109 -0.17 -8.96 -18.77
N PHE A 110 -0.22 -8.97 -20.10
CA PHE A 110 0.51 -8.01 -20.93
C PHE A 110 -0.09 -6.59 -20.91
N ASP A 111 -1.40 -6.46 -20.65
CA ASP A 111 -2.05 -5.15 -20.52
C ASP A 111 -1.68 -4.45 -19.20
N MET A 112 -1.11 -5.19 -18.24
CA MET A 112 -0.69 -4.62 -16.94
C MET A 112 0.36 -3.53 -17.08
N LEU A 113 1.28 -3.65 -18.04
CA LEU A 113 2.27 -2.59 -18.30
C LEU A 113 1.60 -1.31 -18.76
N ASP A 114 0.70 -1.40 -19.73
CA ASP A 114 -0.04 -0.24 -20.25
C ASP A 114 -0.86 0.42 -19.13
N ILE A 115 -1.49 -0.39 -18.28
CA ILE A 115 -2.24 0.11 -17.13
C ILE A 115 -1.32 0.89 -16.18
N VAL A 116 -0.18 0.32 -15.81
CA VAL A 116 0.78 0.96 -14.88
C VAL A 116 1.38 2.21 -15.49
N GLU A 117 1.73 2.19 -16.78
CA GLU A 117 2.25 3.36 -17.50
C GLU A 117 1.27 4.54 -17.52
N ASN A 118 -0.02 4.27 -17.52
CA ASN A 118 -1.07 5.29 -17.50
C ASN A 118 -1.45 5.79 -16.11
N ILE A 119 -0.97 5.16 -15.01
CA ILE A 119 -1.19 5.67 -13.66
C ILE A 119 -0.42 6.98 -13.49
N THR A 120 -1.08 8.00 -12.96
CA THR A 120 -0.51 9.30 -12.64
C THR A 120 -0.60 9.57 -11.14
N LEU A 121 0.23 10.48 -10.63
CA LEU A 121 0.15 10.92 -9.23
C LEU A 121 -1.23 11.52 -8.92
N GLU A 122 -1.84 12.23 -9.88
CA GLU A 122 -3.18 12.76 -9.76
C GLU A 122 -4.23 11.65 -9.57
N SER A 123 -4.16 10.59 -10.41
CA SER A 123 -5.09 9.46 -10.28
C SER A 123 -4.93 8.70 -8.96
N VAL A 124 -3.72 8.64 -8.40
CA VAL A 124 -3.45 8.06 -7.07
C VAL A 124 -4.09 8.93 -5.98
N ASN A 125 -3.99 10.24 -6.09
CA ASN A 125 -4.62 11.19 -5.15
C ASN A 125 -6.14 11.06 -5.19
N GLU A 126 -6.76 11.11 -6.36
CA GLU A 126 -8.22 10.94 -6.53
C GLU A 126 -8.70 9.62 -5.95
N THR A 127 -7.99 8.52 -6.23
CA THR A 127 -8.33 7.20 -5.70
C THR A 127 -8.24 7.19 -4.18
N SER A 128 -7.22 7.82 -3.58
CA SER A 128 -7.05 7.86 -2.12
C SER A 128 -8.20 8.61 -1.43
N GLU A 129 -8.77 9.63 -2.05
CA GLU A 129 -9.95 10.33 -1.53
C GLU A 129 -11.18 9.41 -1.47
N LEU A 130 -11.30 8.49 -2.42
CA LEU A 130 -12.43 7.57 -2.49
C LEU A 130 -12.36 6.44 -1.46
N PHE A 131 -11.19 5.81 -1.28
CA PHE A 131 -11.09 4.62 -0.43
C PHE A 131 -10.71 4.92 1.03
N LEU A 132 -10.14 6.08 1.35
CA LEU A 132 -9.83 6.45 2.72
C LEU A 132 -11.03 7.12 3.39
N ASN A 133 -11.86 6.31 4.02
CA ASN A 133 -12.97 6.77 4.84
C ASN A 133 -12.68 6.57 6.33
N PHE A 134 -12.26 7.62 7.01
CA PHE A 134 -11.87 7.57 8.43
C PHE A 134 -13.05 7.34 9.39
N ASP A 135 -14.29 7.53 8.94
CA ASP A 135 -15.50 7.25 9.74
C ASP A 135 -15.79 5.74 9.85
N GLN A 136 -15.15 4.93 8.99
CA GLN A 136 -15.28 3.47 8.96
C GLN A 136 -14.04 2.76 9.49
N LEU A 137 -13.25 3.44 10.32
CA LEU A 137 -12.07 2.87 10.95
C LEU A 137 -12.44 1.81 11.99
N VAL A 138 -11.80 0.65 11.90
CA VAL A 138 -11.85 -0.40 12.92
C VAL A 138 -10.46 -0.62 13.48
N ASP A 139 -10.34 -0.63 14.79
CA ASP A 139 -9.11 -0.92 15.53
C ASP A 139 -9.24 -2.30 16.17
N SER A 140 -8.31 -3.18 15.92
CA SER A 140 -8.24 -4.52 16.51
C SER A 140 -6.88 -4.73 17.17
N ARG A 141 -6.88 -5.17 18.42
CA ARG A 141 -5.66 -5.39 19.22
C ARG A 141 -5.64 -6.81 19.75
N LEU A 142 -4.47 -7.43 19.62
CA LEU A 142 -4.18 -8.69 20.27
C LEU A 142 -3.13 -8.43 21.36
N GLU A 143 -3.52 -8.56 22.62
CA GLU A 143 -2.66 -8.37 23.77
C GLU A 143 -2.30 -9.72 24.38
N MET A 144 -1.04 -9.89 24.80
CA MET A 144 -0.64 -11.07 25.56
C MET A 144 -1.23 -10.96 26.98
N GLU A 145 -1.99 -11.97 27.39
CA GLU A 145 -2.45 -12.10 28.76
C GLU A 145 -1.23 -12.32 29.68
N ASN A 146 -0.95 -11.37 30.54
CA ASN A 146 0.03 -11.56 31.61
C ASN A 146 -0.48 -12.65 32.57
N ARG A 147 0.06 -13.86 32.43
CA ARG A 147 -0.12 -14.93 33.40
C ARG A 147 0.84 -14.77 34.59
#